data_b6a2af04824edc24cb705aa10f79c118
#
_entry.id   b6a2af04824edc24cb705aa10f79c118
#
_cell.length_a   1.000
_cell.length_b   1.000
_cell.length_c   1.000
_cell.angle_alpha   90.00
_cell.angle_beta   90.00
_cell.angle_gamma   90.00
#
_symmetry.space_group_name_H-M   'P 1'
#
loop_
_entity.id
_entity.type
_entity.pdbx_description
1 polymer ?
#
loop_
_entity_poly.entity_id
_entity_poly.type
_entity_poly.pdbx_seq_one_letter_code
_entity_poly.pdbx_strand_id
1 'polypeptide(L)'
;LVASQGGGQSVEIQASHVELIGGIDDPESYPIAKKRHTFEYLRTQAHLRTRTNTFGAVTRVRHTLANAIHDFFHSEDFYWVNTPIITASDCEGAGELFRVSTLDLTNLPRDDKGQVDTSQDFFGSDAYLTVSGQLAVDSYCLSMSKVYTFGPTFRAENSNTSRHLAEFWMVEPEVAFADLADNAALAERLLKSVTQRVLNDCENDLGFFQQRIDNTVLERLTNIVNQPFVRVTYSDAIDILLKSGKKLSLIHISEPTRHES
;
A
#
# COMPACT_ATOMS: atom_id res chain seq x y z
N LEU A 1 15.07 34.33 1.63
CA LEU A 1 14.71 33.79 0.32
C LEU A 1 14.96 34.84 -0.76
N VAL A 2 15.60 34.45 -1.86
CA VAL A 2 15.80 35.30 -3.04
C VAL A 2 15.32 34.55 -4.28
N ALA A 3 15.10 35.27 -5.39
CA ALA A 3 14.77 34.62 -6.65
C ALA A 3 15.90 33.69 -7.09
N SER A 4 15.56 32.43 -7.45
CA SER A 4 16.58 31.47 -7.86
C SER A 4 17.10 31.76 -9.25
N GLN A 5 18.39 31.62 -9.44
CA GLN A 5 19.04 31.62 -10.77
C GLN A 5 19.16 30.19 -11.33
N GLY A 6 18.85 29.16 -10.51
CA GLY A 6 18.87 27.75 -10.90
C GLY A 6 17.59 27.32 -11.60
N GLY A 7 17.72 26.43 -12.59
CA GLY A 7 16.55 25.81 -13.23
C GLY A 7 15.78 24.88 -12.27
N GLY A 8 14.45 24.89 -12.37
CA GLY A 8 13.57 23.96 -11.62
C GLY A 8 13.13 24.43 -10.24
N GLN A 9 13.46 25.64 -9.83
CA GLN A 9 12.97 26.25 -8.59
C GLN A 9 12.79 27.75 -8.75
N SER A 10 11.81 28.34 -8.09
CA SER A 10 11.52 29.77 -8.16
C SER A 10 12.30 30.62 -7.14
N VAL A 11 12.69 29.99 -6.05
CA VAL A 11 13.40 30.65 -4.93
C VAL A 11 14.58 29.82 -4.45
N GLU A 12 15.55 30.50 -3.86
CA GLU A 12 16.68 29.89 -3.16
C GLU A 12 16.93 30.58 -1.82
N ILE A 13 17.62 29.86 -0.92
CA ILE A 13 18.04 30.40 0.37
C ILE A 13 19.43 30.99 0.19
N GLN A 14 19.57 32.29 0.40
CA GLN A 14 20.86 32.93 0.49
C GLN A 14 21.29 32.92 1.96
N ALA A 15 22.34 32.17 2.27
CA ALA A 15 22.84 32.03 3.63
C ALA A 15 23.66 33.29 4.02
N SER A 16 23.38 33.85 5.19
CA SER A 16 24.17 34.91 5.81
C SER A 16 25.22 34.33 6.77
N HIS A 17 25.01 33.13 7.25
CA HIS A 17 25.92 32.39 8.12
C HIS A 17 25.79 30.88 7.88
N VAL A 18 26.91 30.16 7.89
CA VAL A 18 26.94 28.70 7.77
C VAL A 18 27.90 28.14 8.80
N GLU A 19 27.43 27.22 9.63
CA GLU A 19 28.22 26.52 10.63
C GLU A 19 28.28 25.02 10.28
N LEU A 20 29.48 24.46 10.22
CA LEU A 20 29.68 23.03 10.04
C LEU A 20 29.70 22.35 11.42
N ILE A 21 28.60 21.67 11.79
CA ILE A 21 28.45 20.97 13.08
C ILE A 21 29.21 19.63 13.07
N GLY A 22 29.23 18.96 11.93
CA GLY A 22 29.92 17.67 11.76
C GLY A 22 30.27 17.41 10.31
N GLY A 23 31.36 16.75 10.06
CA GLY A 23 31.85 16.38 8.74
C GLY A 23 31.70 14.91 8.42
N ILE A 24 32.09 14.54 7.20
CA ILE A 24 32.29 13.16 6.76
C ILE A 24 33.77 12.99 6.49
N ASP A 25 34.44 12.04 7.16
CA ASP A 25 35.89 11.84 7.04
C ASP A 25 36.30 11.44 5.62
N ASP A 26 35.46 10.59 4.97
CA ASP A 26 35.65 10.20 3.58
C ASP A 26 34.33 10.42 2.79
N PRO A 27 34.15 11.57 2.13
CA PRO A 27 32.97 11.88 1.35
C PRO A 27 32.71 10.93 0.18
N GLU A 28 33.74 10.30 -0.37
CA GLU A 28 33.63 9.36 -1.49
C GLU A 28 33.00 8.02 -1.05
N SER A 29 33.13 7.66 0.21
CA SER A 29 32.50 6.47 0.80
C SER A 29 31.02 6.66 1.14
N TYR A 30 30.48 7.92 1.07
CA TYR A 30 29.09 8.17 1.41
C TYR A 30 28.14 7.47 0.42
N PRO A 31 27.19 6.61 0.90
CA PRO A 31 26.46 5.69 0.03
C PRO A 31 25.55 6.38 -0.99
N ILE A 32 25.06 7.59 -0.69
CA ILE A 32 24.14 8.34 -1.56
C ILE A 32 24.90 9.46 -2.28
N ALA A 33 25.30 9.19 -3.51
CA ALA A 33 25.96 10.17 -4.38
C ALA A 33 24.95 10.92 -5.26
N LYS A 34 25.38 12.05 -5.87
CA LYS A 34 24.59 12.83 -6.85
C LYS A 34 24.50 12.08 -8.20
N LYS A 35 23.93 10.86 -8.17
CA LYS A 35 23.69 10.04 -9.37
C LYS A 35 22.39 9.27 -9.20
N ARG A 36 21.89 8.66 -10.28
CA ARG A 36 20.75 7.76 -10.20
C ARG A 36 21.15 6.48 -9.47
N HIS A 37 20.38 6.11 -8.47
CA HIS A 37 20.49 4.83 -7.76
C HIS A 37 19.32 3.93 -8.15
N THR A 38 19.54 2.62 -8.21
CA THR A 38 18.48 1.64 -8.44
C THR A 38 17.63 1.45 -7.19
N PHE A 39 16.40 0.97 -7.33
CA PHE A 39 15.54 0.67 -6.18
C PHE A 39 16.14 -0.44 -5.30
N GLU A 40 16.79 -1.44 -5.89
CA GLU A 40 17.48 -2.52 -5.18
C GLU A 40 18.57 -1.96 -4.27
N TYR A 41 19.42 -1.10 -4.83
CA TYR A 41 20.47 -0.43 -4.03
C TYR A 41 19.86 0.41 -2.91
N LEU A 42 18.83 1.20 -3.20
CA LEU A 42 18.19 2.05 -2.20
C LEU A 42 17.51 1.26 -1.08
N ARG A 43 17.10 0.01 -1.33
CA ARG A 43 16.60 -0.89 -0.27
C ARG A 43 17.70 -1.26 0.72
N THR A 44 18.93 -1.43 0.27
CA THR A 44 20.07 -1.71 1.16
C THR A 44 20.50 -0.48 1.97
N GLN A 45 20.11 0.72 1.54
CA GLN A 45 20.40 2.00 2.19
C GLN A 45 19.16 2.61 2.86
N ALA A 46 18.39 1.79 3.58
CA ALA A 46 17.08 2.15 4.12
C ALA A 46 17.05 3.45 4.94
N HIS A 47 18.10 3.69 5.75
CA HIS A 47 18.26 4.88 6.61
C HIS A 47 18.62 6.15 5.85
N LEU A 48 19.15 6.04 4.63
CA LEU A 48 19.58 7.19 3.81
C LEU A 48 18.67 7.43 2.59
N ARG A 49 17.96 6.41 2.11
CA ARG A 49 17.16 6.48 0.86
C ARG A 49 16.12 7.61 0.86
N THR A 50 15.61 8.00 2.03
CA THR A 50 14.64 9.09 2.17
C THR A 50 15.20 10.45 1.76
N ARG A 51 16.53 10.61 1.67
CA ARG A 51 17.20 11.81 1.18
C ARG A 51 17.24 11.90 -0.34
N THR A 52 16.84 10.85 -1.04
CA THR A 52 16.78 10.86 -2.51
C THR A 52 15.48 11.48 -3.01
N ASN A 53 15.52 12.14 -4.17
CA ASN A 53 14.31 12.69 -4.80
C ASN A 53 13.24 11.62 -5.02
N THR A 54 13.65 10.40 -5.39
CA THR A 54 12.74 9.28 -5.62
C THR A 54 11.93 8.93 -4.37
N PHE A 55 12.58 8.69 -3.23
CA PHE A 55 11.85 8.34 -2.01
C PHE A 55 11.19 9.54 -1.35
N GLY A 56 11.71 10.74 -1.55
CA GLY A 56 11.03 11.97 -1.17
C GLY A 56 9.69 12.11 -1.89
N ALA A 57 9.69 11.96 -3.22
CA ALA A 57 8.47 12.00 -4.04
C ALA A 57 7.48 10.87 -3.64
N VAL A 58 7.96 9.63 -3.51
CA VAL A 58 7.12 8.50 -3.05
C VAL A 58 6.47 8.80 -1.70
N THR A 59 7.23 9.36 -0.74
CA THR A 59 6.71 9.66 0.59
C THR A 59 5.63 10.73 0.56
N ARG A 60 5.82 11.81 -0.22
CA ARG A 60 4.82 12.89 -0.36
C ARG A 60 3.55 12.38 -1.04
N VAL A 61 3.66 11.64 -2.12
CA VAL A 61 2.49 11.04 -2.80
C VAL A 61 1.75 10.07 -1.88
N ARG A 62 2.45 9.20 -1.15
CA ARG A 62 1.82 8.30 -0.17
C ARG A 62 1.10 9.06 0.94
N HIS A 63 1.70 10.14 1.45
CA HIS A 63 1.07 11.01 2.44
C HIS A 63 -0.23 11.63 1.91
N THR A 64 -0.18 12.24 0.74
CA THR A 64 -1.36 12.84 0.10
C THR A 64 -2.44 11.81 -0.17
N LEU A 65 -2.06 10.62 -0.67
CA LEU A 65 -3.00 9.54 -0.94
C LEU A 65 -3.70 9.04 0.33
N ALA A 66 -2.94 8.84 1.42
CA ALA A 66 -3.52 8.42 2.70
C ALA A 66 -4.53 9.43 3.25
N ASN A 67 -4.19 10.72 3.23
CA ASN A 67 -5.12 11.78 3.63
C ASN A 67 -6.36 11.83 2.72
N ALA A 68 -6.18 11.72 1.40
CA ALA A 68 -7.28 11.72 0.45
C ALA A 68 -8.26 10.56 0.67
N ILE A 69 -7.78 9.38 1.06
CA ILE A 69 -8.62 8.24 1.41
C ILE A 69 -9.47 8.58 2.64
N HIS A 70 -8.87 9.10 3.71
CA HIS A 70 -9.61 9.50 4.90
C HIS A 70 -10.61 10.62 4.61
N ASP A 71 -10.21 11.66 3.87
CA ASP A 71 -11.07 12.78 3.50
C ASP A 71 -12.28 12.29 2.68
N PHE A 72 -12.05 11.37 1.72
CA PHE A 72 -13.13 10.80 0.91
C PHE A 72 -14.15 10.06 1.78
N PHE A 73 -13.71 9.11 2.60
CA PHE A 73 -14.63 8.34 3.44
C PHE A 73 -15.34 9.20 4.48
N HIS A 74 -14.66 10.20 5.04
CA HIS A 74 -15.29 11.14 5.94
C HIS A 74 -16.39 11.97 5.25
N SER A 75 -16.16 12.40 4.01
CA SER A 75 -17.15 13.14 3.22
C SER A 75 -18.36 12.31 2.78
N GLU A 76 -18.25 11.00 2.78
CA GLU A 76 -19.31 10.02 2.48
C GLU A 76 -19.98 9.46 3.76
N ASP A 77 -19.71 10.06 4.93
CA ASP A 77 -20.26 9.69 6.24
C ASP A 77 -19.83 8.31 6.74
N PHE A 78 -18.63 7.86 6.42
CA PHE A 78 -18.05 6.64 6.95
C PHE A 78 -17.29 6.88 8.25
N TYR A 79 -17.35 5.90 9.15
CA TYR A 79 -16.49 5.84 10.32
C TYR A 79 -15.25 5.01 10.06
N TRP A 80 -14.09 5.55 10.35
CA TRP A 80 -12.85 4.79 10.34
C TRP A 80 -12.73 3.94 11.61
N VAL A 81 -12.50 2.64 11.43
CA VAL A 81 -12.32 1.67 12.51
C VAL A 81 -10.89 1.18 12.51
N ASN A 82 -10.19 1.35 13.64
CA ASN A 82 -8.87 0.77 13.84
C ASN A 82 -9.02 -0.68 14.32
N THR A 83 -8.93 -1.63 13.40
CA THR A 83 -9.05 -3.06 13.69
C THR A 83 -7.75 -3.63 14.26
N PRO A 84 -7.81 -4.68 15.12
CA PRO A 84 -6.62 -5.31 15.67
C PRO A 84 -5.72 -5.91 14.58
N ILE A 85 -4.40 -5.74 14.76
CA ILE A 85 -3.38 -6.34 13.88
C ILE A 85 -3.06 -7.77 14.31
N ILE A 86 -3.07 -8.05 15.63
CA ILE A 86 -2.87 -9.40 16.16
C ILE A 86 -4.23 -10.05 16.35
N THR A 87 -4.41 -11.23 15.80
CA THR A 87 -5.69 -11.93 15.79
C THR A 87 -5.49 -13.44 15.94
N ALA A 88 -6.48 -14.12 16.50
CA ALA A 88 -6.57 -15.59 16.49
C ALA A 88 -7.39 -16.12 15.30
N SER A 89 -7.97 -15.23 14.46
CA SER A 89 -8.85 -15.59 13.36
C SER A 89 -8.16 -15.44 12.02
N ASP A 90 -8.34 -16.44 11.14
CA ASP A 90 -7.99 -16.35 9.73
C ASP A 90 -9.21 -15.81 8.96
N CYS A 91 -9.12 -14.58 8.51
CA CYS A 91 -10.21 -13.88 7.84
C CYS A 91 -10.55 -14.45 6.46
N GLU A 92 -9.54 -14.89 5.72
CA GLU A 92 -9.73 -15.32 4.32
C GLU A 92 -9.65 -16.84 4.15
N GLY A 93 -9.22 -17.59 5.19
CA GLY A 93 -9.13 -19.06 5.18
C GLY A 93 -8.13 -19.65 4.18
N ALA A 94 -7.30 -18.83 3.56
CA ALA A 94 -6.46 -19.21 2.44
C ALA A 94 -5.05 -18.61 2.47
N GLY A 95 -4.71 -17.80 3.45
CA GLY A 95 -3.42 -17.13 3.51
C GLY A 95 -2.43 -17.86 4.42
N GLU A 96 -1.16 -17.91 4.03
CA GLU A 96 -0.10 -18.23 4.98
C GLU A 96 0.02 -17.08 5.99
N LEU A 97 -0.19 -17.38 7.28
CA LEU A 97 -0.21 -16.41 8.35
C LEU A 97 1.17 -16.29 9.01
N PHE A 98 1.59 -15.06 9.26
CA PHE A 98 2.72 -14.82 10.17
C PHE A 98 2.29 -15.09 11.61
N ARG A 99 2.89 -16.08 12.25
CA ARG A 99 2.63 -16.41 13.64
C ARG A 99 3.25 -15.35 14.57
N VAL A 100 2.50 -14.93 15.58
CA VAL A 100 2.96 -14.07 16.67
C VAL A 100 3.10 -14.94 17.92
N SER A 101 4.30 -15.00 18.48
CA SER A 101 4.59 -15.81 19.66
C SER A 101 5.69 -15.17 20.49
N THR A 102 5.61 -15.35 21.81
CA THR A 102 6.64 -14.97 22.76
C THR A 102 7.41 -16.18 23.32
N LEU A 103 7.11 -17.39 22.82
CA LEU A 103 7.79 -18.60 23.23
C LEU A 103 9.26 -18.60 22.75
N ASP A 104 10.14 -19.14 23.60
CA ASP A 104 11.53 -19.36 23.21
C ASP A 104 11.62 -20.48 22.16
N LEU A 105 11.98 -20.13 20.93
CA LEU A 105 12.11 -21.07 19.82
C LEU A 105 13.18 -22.16 20.05
N THR A 106 14.14 -21.92 20.96
CA THR A 106 15.19 -22.89 21.31
C THR A 106 14.74 -23.88 22.39
N ASN A 107 13.64 -23.56 23.12
CA ASN A 107 13.11 -24.38 24.19
C ASN A 107 11.58 -24.29 24.24
N LEU A 108 10.94 -24.82 23.19
CA LEU A 108 9.48 -24.80 23.09
C LEU A 108 8.80 -25.72 24.11
N PRO A 109 7.82 -25.24 24.88
CA PRO A 109 6.99 -26.07 25.73
C PRO A 109 6.21 -27.09 24.88
N ARG A 110 6.03 -28.30 25.40
CA ARG A 110 5.32 -29.36 24.69
C ARG A 110 4.24 -29.97 25.57
N ASP A 111 3.12 -30.31 24.95
CA ASP A 111 2.05 -31.06 25.58
C ASP A 111 2.38 -32.57 25.69
N ASP A 112 1.47 -33.34 26.30
CA ASP A 112 1.59 -34.79 26.49
C ASP A 112 1.68 -35.58 25.16
N LYS A 113 1.30 -34.95 24.04
CA LYS A 113 1.38 -35.51 22.67
C LYS A 113 2.64 -35.09 21.93
N GLY A 114 3.52 -34.28 22.56
CA GLY A 114 4.74 -33.77 21.96
C GLY A 114 4.54 -32.58 21.01
N GLN A 115 3.33 -32.02 20.93
CA GLN A 115 3.04 -30.81 20.17
C GLN A 115 3.43 -29.57 20.97
N VAL A 116 3.63 -28.43 20.28
CA VAL A 116 3.91 -27.17 20.98
C VAL A 116 2.70 -26.77 21.83
N ASP A 117 2.92 -26.57 23.13
CA ASP A 117 1.90 -26.16 24.06
C ASP A 117 1.73 -24.63 24.01
N THR A 118 0.82 -24.17 23.17
CA THR A 118 0.54 -22.73 22.97
C THR A 118 -0.26 -22.10 24.13
N SER A 119 -0.76 -22.92 25.08
CA SER A 119 -1.38 -22.38 26.29
C SER A 119 -0.40 -21.63 27.19
N GLN A 120 0.91 -21.87 27.01
CA GLN A 120 1.99 -21.17 27.71
C GLN A 120 2.48 -19.91 26.97
N ASP A 121 1.95 -19.62 25.77
CA ASP A 121 2.26 -18.39 25.06
C ASP A 121 1.51 -17.19 25.64
N PHE A 122 1.90 -15.97 25.25
CA PHE A 122 1.37 -14.71 25.78
C PHE A 122 -0.16 -14.64 25.75
N PHE A 123 -0.78 -15.08 24.65
CA PHE A 123 -2.25 -15.06 24.48
C PHE A 123 -2.92 -16.36 24.97
N GLY A 124 -2.17 -17.36 25.41
CA GLY A 124 -2.71 -18.68 25.78
C GLY A 124 -3.32 -19.48 24.63
N SER A 125 -3.09 -19.04 23.41
CA SER A 125 -3.59 -19.64 22.15
C SER A 125 -2.75 -19.17 20.98
N ASP A 126 -2.96 -19.79 19.81
CA ASP A 126 -2.31 -19.35 18.59
C ASP A 126 -2.75 -17.94 18.20
N ALA A 127 -1.78 -17.09 17.88
CA ALA A 127 -1.99 -15.73 17.42
C ALA A 127 -1.17 -15.44 16.17
N TYR A 128 -1.71 -14.57 15.32
CA TYR A 128 -1.15 -14.27 14.01
C TYR A 128 -1.26 -12.78 13.69
N LEU A 129 -0.46 -12.32 12.74
CA LEU A 129 -0.69 -11.02 12.09
C LEU A 129 -1.86 -11.15 11.12
N THR A 130 -2.76 -10.18 11.14
CA THR A 130 -3.98 -10.20 10.32
C THR A 130 -3.68 -10.12 8.83
N VAL A 131 -4.45 -10.85 8.03
CA VAL A 131 -4.43 -10.77 6.56
C VAL A 131 -5.46 -9.75 6.03
N SER A 132 -6.43 -9.34 6.88
CA SER A 132 -7.50 -8.37 6.55
C SER A 132 -8.14 -7.87 7.85
N GLY A 133 -8.60 -6.64 7.85
CA GLY A 133 -9.41 -6.09 8.94
C GLY A 133 -10.89 -6.43 8.86
N GLN A 134 -11.34 -7.11 7.80
CA GLN A 134 -12.75 -7.30 7.46
C GLN A 134 -13.55 -7.96 8.58
N LEU A 135 -13.16 -9.12 9.10
CA LEU A 135 -13.93 -9.81 10.16
C LEU A 135 -14.18 -8.94 11.40
N ALA A 136 -13.21 -8.10 11.76
CA ALA A 136 -13.39 -7.19 12.88
C ALA A 136 -14.32 -6.03 12.53
N VAL A 137 -14.21 -5.47 11.30
CA VAL A 137 -15.00 -4.29 10.91
C VAL A 137 -16.45 -4.64 10.57
N ASP A 138 -16.75 -5.87 10.15
CA ASP A 138 -18.12 -6.35 9.91
C ASP A 138 -19.04 -6.14 11.12
N SER A 139 -18.54 -6.41 12.33
CA SER A 139 -19.30 -6.21 13.54
C SER A 139 -19.67 -4.74 13.79
N TYR A 140 -18.81 -3.82 13.37
CA TYR A 140 -19.08 -2.38 13.41
C TYR A 140 -20.07 -1.98 12.32
N CYS A 141 -19.98 -2.56 11.12
CA CYS A 141 -20.94 -2.30 10.04
C CYS A 141 -22.36 -2.63 10.45
N LEU A 142 -22.58 -3.72 11.19
CA LEU A 142 -23.90 -4.12 11.71
C LEU A 142 -24.52 -3.08 12.64
N SER A 143 -23.74 -2.24 13.30
CA SER A 143 -24.20 -1.22 14.24
C SER A 143 -24.12 0.21 13.70
N MET A 144 -23.17 0.50 12.81
CA MET A 144 -22.85 1.86 12.36
C MET A 144 -23.12 2.07 10.87
N SER A 145 -23.47 1.04 10.13
CA SER A 145 -23.91 1.01 8.72
C SER A 145 -22.84 1.32 7.67
N LYS A 146 -21.99 2.34 7.88
CA LYS A 146 -20.92 2.72 6.96
C LYS A 146 -19.61 2.85 7.73
N VAL A 147 -18.74 1.89 7.51
CA VAL A 147 -17.43 1.84 8.20
C VAL A 147 -16.33 1.50 7.20
N TYR A 148 -15.11 1.82 7.53
CA TYR A 148 -13.95 1.34 6.78
C TYR A 148 -12.77 1.10 7.70
N THR A 149 -11.92 0.17 7.34
CA THR A 149 -10.57 0.04 7.88
C THR A 149 -9.55 0.48 6.83
N PHE A 150 -8.50 1.11 7.27
CA PHE A 150 -7.35 1.47 6.47
C PHE A 150 -6.12 1.28 7.34
N GLY A 151 -5.42 0.18 7.11
CA GLY A 151 -4.33 -0.22 7.98
C GLY A 151 -3.46 -1.34 7.40
N PRO A 152 -2.40 -1.72 8.13
CA PRO A 152 -1.46 -2.75 7.69
C PRO A 152 -2.09 -4.14 7.76
N THR A 153 -1.79 -4.94 6.75
CA THR A 153 -2.13 -6.36 6.63
C THR A 153 -0.90 -7.14 6.22
N PHE A 154 -0.89 -8.44 6.50
CA PHE A 154 0.30 -9.28 6.40
C PHE A 154 -0.04 -10.61 5.75
N ARG A 155 0.77 -11.04 4.79
CA ARG A 155 0.64 -12.36 4.14
C ARG A 155 2.01 -13.00 4.02
N ALA A 156 2.15 -14.21 4.57
CA ALA A 156 3.42 -14.96 4.60
C ALA A 156 3.66 -15.73 3.28
N GLU A 157 2.94 -15.38 2.22
CA GLU A 157 3.08 -16.02 0.91
C GLU A 157 4.49 -15.83 0.35
N ASN A 158 5.13 -16.93 -0.01
CA ASN A 158 6.45 -16.91 -0.63
C ASN A 158 6.33 -16.61 -2.13
N SER A 159 6.05 -15.34 -2.45
CA SER A 159 5.91 -14.86 -3.82
C SER A 159 6.89 -13.74 -4.14
N ASN A 160 7.70 -13.92 -5.19
CA ASN A 160 8.71 -12.94 -5.64
C ASN A 160 8.25 -12.16 -6.88
N THR A 161 7.03 -11.61 -6.85
CA THR A 161 6.54 -10.76 -7.93
C THR A 161 6.65 -9.28 -7.56
N SER A 162 6.57 -8.40 -8.55
CA SER A 162 6.58 -6.95 -8.33
C SER A 162 5.33 -6.41 -7.62
N ARG A 163 4.31 -7.26 -7.41
CA ARG A 163 3.00 -6.89 -6.84
C ARG A 163 2.70 -7.54 -5.49
N HIS A 164 3.54 -8.48 -5.02
CA HIS A 164 3.37 -9.14 -3.74
C HIS A 164 4.31 -8.53 -2.70
N LEU A 165 3.75 -8.15 -1.58
CA LEU A 165 4.47 -7.68 -0.40
C LEU A 165 3.97 -8.48 0.80
N ALA A 166 4.90 -8.81 1.72
CA ALA A 166 4.54 -9.48 2.97
C ALA A 166 3.79 -8.57 3.94
N GLU A 167 3.96 -7.25 3.80
CA GLU A 167 3.24 -6.21 4.53
C GLU A 167 2.75 -5.14 3.56
N PHE A 168 1.46 -4.81 3.62
CA PHE A 168 0.84 -3.77 2.81
C PHE A 168 -0.37 -3.19 3.53
N TRP A 169 -0.88 -2.06 3.06
CA TRP A 169 -2.07 -1.43 3.61
C TRP A 169 -3.28 -1.72 2.73
N MET A 170 -4.38 -2.13 3.36
CA MET A 170 -5.66 -2.32 2.68
C MET A 170 -6.64 -1.21 3.05
N VAL A 171 -7.49 -0.87 2.09
CA VAL A 171 -8.66 0.00 2.26
C VAL A 171 -9.88 -0.88 2.11
N GLU A 172 -10.62 -1.09 3.18
CA GLU A 172 -11.69 -2.08 3.25
C GLU A 172 -12.97 -1.43 3.78
N PRO A 173 -13.78 -0.78 2.89
CA PRO A 173 -15.08 -0.23 3.27
C PRO A 173 -16.14 -1.32 3.38
N GLU A 174 -17.00 -1.21 4.40
CA GLU A 174 -18.19 -2.03 4.60
C GLU A 174 -19.42 -1.15 4.69
N VAL A 175 -20.46 -1.50 3.92
CA VAL A 175 -21.70 -0.72 3.82
C VAL A 175 -22.90 -1.63 3.98
N ALA A 176 -23.65 -1.44 5.05
CA ALA A 176 -24.88 -2.18 5.28
C ALA A 176 -25.91 -1.89 4.18
N PHE A 177 -26.61 -2.93 3.73
CA PHE A 177 -27.66 -2.88 2.71
C PHE A 177 -27.23 -2.49 1.29
N ALA A 178 -25.91 -2.31 1.03
CA ALA A 178 -25.39 -2.04 -0.30
C ALA A 178 -25.39 -3.33 -1.16
N ASP A 179 -25.75 -3.17 -2.42
CA ASP A 179 -25.59 -4.23 -3.42
C ASP A 179 -24.29 -4.08 -4.22
N LEU A 180 -24.06 -4.99 -5.17
CA LEU A 180 -22.87 -4.96 -6.03
C LEU A 180 -22.77 -3.66 -6.84
N ALA A 181 -23.89 -3.10 -7.27
CA ALA A 181 -23.90 -1.87 -8.06
C ALA A 181 -23.50 -0.66 -7.21
N ASP A 182 -23.99 -0.61 -5.96
CA ASP A 182 -23.65 0.42 -4.98
C ASP A 182 -22.14 0.36 -4.64
N ASN A 183 -21.64 -0.85 -4.39
CA ASN A 183 -20.23 -1.06 -4.08
C ASN A 183 -19.31 -0.65 -5.26
N ALA A 184 -19.67 -1.03 -6.48
CA ALA A 184 -18.93 -0.62 -7.68
C ALA A 184 -18.96 0.91 -7.88
N ALA A 185 -20.08 1.56 -7.58
CA ALA A 185 -20.19 3.03 -7.64
C ALA A 185 -19.34 3.72 -6.58
N LEU A 186 -19.30 3.18 -5.36
CA LEU A 186 -18.43 3.68 -4.29
C LEU A 186 -16.94 3.56 -4.68
N ALA A 187 -16.54 2.40 -5.21
CA ALA A 187 -15.17 2.17 -5.67
C ALA A 187 -14.75 3.14 -6.78
N GLU A 188 -15.63 3.41 -7.76
CA GLU A 188 -15.36 4.40 -8.81
C GLU A 188 -15.17 5.80 -8.23
N ARG A 189 -16.06 6.24 -7.33
CA ARG A 189 -15.94 7.56 -6.68
C ARG A 189 -14.66 7.69 -5.87
N LEU A 190 -14.32 6.67 -5.08
CA LEU A 190 -13.08 6.62 -4.30
C LEU A 190 -11.86 6.78 -5.22
N LEU A 191 -11.73 5.94 -6.24
CA LEU A 191 -10.58 5.95 -7.15
C LEU A 191 -10.43 7.29 -7.87
N LYS A 192 -11.53 7.87 -8.36
CA LYS A 192 -11.50 9.19 -9.00
C LYS A 192 -11.11 10.30 -8.04
N SER A 193 -11.71 10.32 -6.84
CA SER A 193 -11.44 11.33 -5.82
C SER A 193 -9.98 11.33 -5.38
N VAL A 194 -9.45 10.18 -4.99
CA VAL A 194 -8.06 10.10 -4.50
C VAL A 194 -7.05 10.36 -5.63
N THR A 195 -7.35 9.92 -6.85
CA THR A 195 -6.50 10.19 -8.02
C THR A 195 -6.48 11.68 -8.36
N GLN A 196 -7.64 12.33 -8.36
CA GLN A 196 -7.73 13.77 -8.60
C GLN A 196 -6.96 14.57 -7.55
N ARG A 197 -7.06 14.19 -6.28
CA ARG A 197 -6.33 14.83 -5.19
C ARG A 197 -4.81 14.72 -5.40
N VAL A 198 -4.31 13.54 -5.76
CA VAL A 198 -2.88 13.33 -6.05
C VAL A 198 -2.43 14.13 -7.26
N LEU A 199 -3.24 14.18 -8.34
CA LEU A 199 -2.94 15.01 -9.51
C LEU A 199 -2.81 16.50 -9.15
N ASN A 200 -3.67 17.00 -8.28
CA ASN A 200 -3.67 18.41 -7.88
C ASN A 200 -2.52 18.76 -6.92
N ASP A 201 -2.30 17.94 -5.91
CA ASP A 201 -1.42 18.30 -4.79
C ASP A 201 0.03 17.81 -4.99
N CYS A 202 0.26 16.87 -5.91
CA CYS A 202 1.58 16.26 -6.14
C CYS A 202 2.12 16.48 -7.56
N GLU A 203 1.77 17.59 -8.22
CA GLU A 203 2.14 17.86 -9.62
C GLU A 203 3.65 17.70 -9.88
N ASN A 204 4.49 18.30 -9.03
CA ASN A 204 5.94 18.22 -9.17
C ASN A 204 6.49 16.80 -8.99
N ASP A 205 5.94 16.03 -8.06
CA ASP A 205 6.34 14.65 -7.80
C ASP A 205 5.90 13.72 -8.92
N LEU A 206 4.69 13.91 -9.44
CA LEU A 206 4.19 13.20 -10.60
C LEU A 206 4.97 13.53 -11.86
N GLY A 207 5.36 14.81 -12.05
CA GLY A 207 6.27 15.22 -13.13
C GLY A 207 7.64 14.55 -13.02
N PHE A 208 8.18 14.41 -11.83
CA PHE A 208 9.39 13.64 -11.58
C PHE A 208 9.21 12.15 -11.95
N PHE A 209 8.11 11.53 -11.56
CA PHE A 209 7.81 10.13 -11.92
C PHE A 209 7.66 9.96 -13.42
N GLN A 210 6.95 10.88 -14.09
CA GLN A 210 6.79 10.90 -15.56
C GLN A 210 8.15 10.90 -16.27
N GLN A 211 9.08 11.70 -15.81
CA GLN A 211 10.39 11.84 -16.45
C GLN A 211 11.35 10.70 -16.12
N ARG A 212 11.24 10.10 -14.93
CA ARG A 212 12.29 9.22 -14.38
C ARG A 212 11.88 7.78 -14.19
N ILE A 213 10.58 7.49 -14.05
CA ILE A 213 10.08 6.18 -13.66
C ILE A 213 9.17 5.60 -14.75
N ASP A 214 8.09 6.31 -15.12
CA ASP A 214 7.07 5.85 -16.04
C ASP A 214 6.49 7.02 -16.82
N ASN A 215 6.84 7.12 -18.08
CA ASN A 215 6.42 8.22 -18.98
C ASN A 215 4.93 8.24 -19.30
N THR A 216 4.15 7.24 -18.89
CA THR A 216 2.70 7.15 -19.09
C THR A 216 1.88 7.46 -17.86
N VAL A 217 2.52 7.74 -16.71
CA VAL A 217 1.82 7.85 -15.42
C VAL A 217 0.75 8.95 -15.42
N LEU A 218 1.05 10.14 -15.92
CA LEU A 218 0.11 11.27 -15.94
C LEU A 218 -1.09 10.97 -16.86
N GLU A 219 -0.85 10.42 -18.05
CA GLU A 219 -1.92 10.03 -18.96
C GLU A 219 -2.87 9.02 -18.32
N ARG A 220 -2.31 7.96 -17.70
CA ARG A 220 -3.12 6.93 -17.03
C ARG A 220 -3.95 7.50 -15.88
N LEU A 221 -3.35 8.31 -15.01
CA LEU A 221 -4.07 8.93 -13.88
C LEU A 221 -5.16 9.89 -14.36
N THR A 222 -4.88 10.69 -15.39
CA THR A 222 -5.85 11.60 -15.99
C THR A 222 -7.02 10.83 -16.62
N ASN A 223 -6.76 9.70 -17.28
CA ASN A 223 -7.80 8.84 -17.83
C ASN A 223 -8.70 8.24 -16.75
N ILE A 224 -8.15 7.80 -15.60
CA ILE A 224 -8.97 7.31 -14.48
C ILE A 224 -9.98 8.36 -14.02
N VAL A 225 -9.58 9.62 -13.94
CA VAL A 225 -10.46 10.70 -13.48
C VAL A 225 -11.51 11.06 -14.55
N ASN A 226 -11.11 11.21 -15.82
CA ASN A 226 -11.94 11.79 -16.86
C ASN A 226 -12.84 10.79 -17.57
N GLN A 227 -12.48 9.49 -17.58
CA GLN A 227 -13.29 8.49 -18.29
C GLN A 227 -14.32 7.83 -17.34
N PRO A 228 -15.51 7.49 -17.86
CA PRO A 228 -16.45 6.66 -17.11
C PRO A 228 -15.87 5.25 -16.96
N PHE A 229 -16.10 4.62 -15.80
CA PHE A 229 -15.74 3.23 -15.62
C PHE A 229 -16.75 2.33 -16.33
N VAL A 230 -16.23 1.37 -17.09
CA VAL A 230 -17.03 0.36 -17.78
C VAL A 230 -17.24 -0.82 -16.84
N ARG A 231 -18.49 -1.20 -16.64
CA ARG A 231 -18.86 -2.40 -15.86
C ARG A 231 -18.99 -3.57 -16.84
N VAL A 232 -18.22 -4.62 -16.61
CA VAL A 232 -18.16 -5.80 -17.45
C VAL A 232 -18.52 -7.01 -16.60
N THR A 233 -19.39 -7.88 -17.09
CA THR A 233 -19.67 -9.15 -16.40
C THR A 233 -18.45 -10.06 -16.44
N TYR A 234 -18.36 -11.02 -15.51
CA TYR A 234 -17.26 -11.99 -15.51
C TYR A 234 -17.16 -12.74 -16.87
N SER A 235 -18.30 -13.20 -17.39
CA SER A 235 -18.34 -13.91 -18.67
C SER A 235 -17.87 -13.05 -19.83
N ASP A 236 -18.32 -11.79 -19.90
CA ASP A 236 -17.87 -10.85 -20.94
C ASP A 236 -16.38 -10.53 -20.81
N ALA A 237 -15.87 -10.41 -19.59
CA ALA A 237 -14.44 -10.19 -19.34
C ALA A 237 -13.60 -11.37 -19.85
N ILE A 238 -14.03 -12.61 -19.60
CA ILE A 238 -13.39 -13.82 -20.13
C ILE A 238 -13.39 -13.78 -21.67
N ASP A 239 -14.52 -13.47 -22.29
CA ASP A 239 -14.64 -13.38 -23.76
C ASP A 239 -13.72 -12.32 -24.36
N ILE A 240 -13.62 -11.15 -23.73
CA ILE A 240 -12.70 -10.07 -24.15
C ILE A 240 -11.24 -10.55 -24.06
N LEU A 241 -10.88 -11.20 -22.97
CA LEU A 241 -9.52 -11.70 -22.75
C LEU A 241 -9.17 -12.80 -23.77
N LEU A 242 -10.05 -13.74 -24.02
CA LEU A 242 -9.84 -14.80 -25.03
C LEU A 242 -9.69 -14.23 -26.44
N LYS A 243 -10.46 -13.20 -26.80
CA LYS A 243 -10.39 -12.52 -28.10
C LYS A 243 -9.16 -11.60 -28.25
N SER A 244 -8.48 -11.27 -27.14
CA SER A 244 -7.33 -10.34 -27.17
C SER A 244 -6.10 -10.86 -27.90
N GLY A 245 -6.03 -12.15 -28.21
CA GLY A 245 -4.87 -12.83 -28.82
C GLY A 245 -3.62 -12.91 -27.91
N LYS A 246 -3.71 -12.43 -26.68
CA LYS A 246 -2.63 -12.55 -25.70
C LYS A 246 -2.59 -13.98 -25.15
N LYS A 247 -1.38 -14.54 -24.96
CA LYS A 247 -1.21 -15.79 -24.20
C LYS A 247 -1.51 -15.51 -22.74
N LEU A 248 -2.72 -15.81 -22.32
CA LEU A 248 -3.16 -15.72 -20.92
C LEU A 248 -3.26 -17.14 -20.38
N SER A 249 -2.67 -17.40 -19.21
CA SER A 249 -2.94 -18.64 -18.47
C SER A 249 -4.34 -18.58 -17.86
N LEU A 250 -4.89 -19.74 -17.48
CA LEU A 250 -6.17 -19.81 -16.77
C LEU A 250 -6.19 -18.92 -15.52
N ILE A 251 -5.06 -18.77 -14.84
CA ILE A 251 -4.90 -17.89 -13.69
C ILE A 251 -5.09 -16.42 -14.05
N HIS A 252 -4.54 -15.97 -15.17
CA HIS A 252 -4.75 -14.60 -15.63
C HIS A 252 -6.20 -14.32 -16.01
N ILE A 253 -6.98 -15.35 -16.31
CA ILE A 253 -8.38 -15.25 -16.71
C ILE A 253 -9.31 -15.36 -15.51
N SER A 254 -9.07 -16.32 -14.61
CA SER A 254 -9.96 -16.63 -13.48
C SER A 254 -9.59 -15.86 -12.21
N GLU A 255 -8.32 -15.55 -12.02
CA GLU A 255 -7.81 -14.82 -10.85
C GLU A 255 -6.76 -13.79 -11.27
N PRO A 256 -7.19 -12.66 -11.89
CA PRO A 256 -6.25 -11.68 -12.47
C PRO A 256 -5.33 -11.01 -11.45
N THR A 257 -5.63 -11.14 -10.16
CA THR A 257 -4.82 -10.59 -9.06
C THR A 257 -3.98 -11.64 -8.33
N ARG A 258 -4.26 -12.94 -8.55
CA ARG A 258 -3.51 -14.04 -7.94
C ARG A 258 -2.46 -14.55 -8.93
N HIS A 259 -1.20 -14.42 -8.58
CA HIS A 259 -0.11 -15.07 -9.32
C HIS A 259 0.25 -16.36 -8.60
N GLU A 260 0.30 -17.47 -9.34
CA GLU A 260 0.90 -18.70 -8.81
C GLU A 260 2.35 -18.46 -8.42
N SER A 261 2.67 -18.97 -7.27
CA SER A 261 4.04 -19.12 -6.77
C SER A 261 4.80 -20.22 -7.53
#